data_80379d0b3f7442be558e522b3d003e41
#
_entry.id   80379d0b3f7442be558e522b3d003e41
#
_cell.length_a   1.000
_cell.length_b   1.000
_cell.length_c   1.000
_cell.angle_alpha   90.00
_cell.angle_beta   90.00
_cell.angle_gamma   90.00
#
_symmetry.space_group_name_H-M   'P 1'
#
loop_
_entity.id
_entity.type
_entity.pdbx_description
1 polymer ?
#
loop_
_entity_poly.entity_id
_entity_poly.type
_entity_poly.pdbx_seq_one_letter_code
_entity_poly.pdbx_strand_id
1 'polypeptide(L)'
;MRLSTRVAVLCVGLFVSHQAAAADLPQRWVSAGGALSEWVSALGGEAKLVGVDTTSQHPESLKALPSIGYQRSLSAEGILSLRPDILVGTEEMGPPPVISQVKSAKVQVELFSAQADLSTLEKNVTHLGQLLGAQDKAAQLLQSYQQQLDAQKTRVAEAQTHQKAPGVLLLVGHAGGKPLIAGKDTAADWLLQRAGGHNLATHTGYKPFSQESLAELNPEVLVFADRALTGDAAKAALFKENPILDTSRAAKAGRVFELDPTLLVGGLGPRLPAALKALSDSFYPAKGGQ
;
A
#
# COMPACT_ATOMS: atom_id res chain seq x y z
N MET A 1 -75.48 20.71 -46.62
CA MET A 1 -74.07 21.18 -46.41
C MET A 1 -73.76 21.10 -44.91
N ARG A 2 -73.09 20.07 -44.44
CA ARG A 2 -72.79 19.84 -43.01
C ARG A 2 -71.28 20.00 -42.84
N LEU A 3 -70.88 21.02 -42.12
CA LEU A 3 -69.49 21.33 -41.75
C LEU A 3 -69.12 20.46 -40.52
N SER A 4 -68.14 19.60 -40.65
CA SER A 4 -67.57 18.81 -39.55
C SER A 4 -66.35 19.49 -39.00
N THR A 5 -66.42 20.05 -37.83
CA THR A 5 -65.31 20.68 -37.07
C THR A 5 -64.48 19.54 -36.41
N ARG A 6 -63.25 19.37 -36.86
CA ARG A 6 -62.30 18.46 -36.19
C ARG A 6 -61.54 19.22 -35.10
N VAL A 7 -61.77 18.84 -33.85
CA VAL A 7 -60.99 19.31 -32.69
C VAL A 7 -59.73 18.46 -32.63
N ALA A 8 -58.57 19.11 -32.78
CA ALA A 8 -57.28 18.47 -32.54
C ALA A 8 -56.89 18.69 -31.05
N VAL A 9 -56.85 17.61 -30.30
CA VAL A 9 -56.36 17.60 -28.90
C VAL A 9 -54.86 17.50 -28.94
N LEU A 10 -54.15 18.56 -28.58
CA LEU A 10 -52.68 18.61 -28.43
C LEU A 10 -52.31 18.09 -27.05
N CYS A 11 -51.84 16.85 -26.92
CA CYS A 11 -51.26 16.32 -25.69
C CYS A 11 -49.84 16.84 -25.55
N VAL A 12 -49.63 17.86 -24.74
CA VAL A 12 -48.32 18.30 -24.28
C VAL A 12 -47.85 17.34 -23.19
N GLY A 13 -47.00 16.38 -23.58
CA GLY A 13 -46.32 15.52 -22.59
C GLY A 13 -45.27 16.31 -21.83
N LEU A 14 -45.47 16.57 -20.54
CA LEU A 14 -44.45 17.06 -19.64
C LEU A 14 -43.40 15.95 -19.42
N PHE A 15 -42.26 16.03 -20.10
CA PHE A 15 -41.06 15.27 -19.72
C PHE A 15 -40.50 15.90 -18.43
N VAL A 16 -40.85 15.32 -17.28
CA VAL A 16 -40.15 15.59 -16.03
C VAL A 16 -38.82 14.88 -16.12
N SER A 17 -37.78 15.61 -16.54
CA SER A 17 -36.39 15.15 -16.44
C SER A 17 -36.06 15.01 -14.93
N HIS A 18 -36.04 13.79 -14.43
CA HIS A 18 -35.43 13.49 -13.14
C HIS A 18 -33.93 13.68 -13.34
N GLN A 19 -33.41 14.89 -13.10
CA GLN A 19 -32.01 15.05 -12.77
C GLN A 19 -31.80 14.37 -11.44
N ALA A 20 -31.30 13.15 -11.45
CA ALA A 20 -30.66 12.57 -10.30
C ALA A 20 -29.56 13.54 -9.91
N ALA A 21 -29.71 14.22 -8.77
CA ALA A 21 -28.65 15.03 -8.20
C ALA A 21 -27.46 14.07 -8.00
N ALA A 22 -26.44 14.18 -8.85
CA ALA A 22 -25.18 13.52 -8.62
C ALA A 22 -24.72 14.03 -7.25
N ALA A 23 -24.61 13.15 -6.27
CA ALA A 23 -24.09 13.52 -4.97
C ALA A 23 -22.71 14.17 -5.21
N ASP A 24 -22.53 15.40 -4.70
CA ASP A 24 -21.27 16.11 -4.85
C ASP A 24 -20.15 15.27 -4.23
N LEU A 25 -19.24 14.79 -5.09
CA LEU A 25 -18.10 14.00 -4.63
C LEU A 25 -17.20 14.84 -3.72
N PRO A 26 -16.63 14.26 -2.66
CA PRO A 26 -15.70 14.98 -1.78
C PRO A 26 -14.55 15.62 -2.57
N GLN A 27 -14.21 16.86 -2.26
CA GLN A 27 -13.16 17.63 -2.95
C GLN A 27 -11.92 17.83 -2.11
N ARG A 28 -12.04 17.75 -0.78
CA ARG A 28 -10.94 17.97 0.17
C ARG A 28 -10.69 16.68 0.96
N TRP A 29 -9.63 16.00 0.58
CA TRP A 29 -9.30 14.68 1.11
C TRP A 29 -8.15 14.76 2.10
N VAL A 30 -8.27 14.10 3.21
CA VAL A 30 -7.15 13.75 4.08
C VAL A 30 -6.97 12.25 4.03
N SER A 31 -5.72 11.80 3.80
CA SER A 31 -5.40 10.37 3.68
C SER A 31 -4.41 9.92 4.74
N ALA A 32 -4.74 8.83 5.43
CA ALA A 32 -3.92 8.20 6.46
C ALA A 32 -3.55 6.76 6.07
N GLY A 33 -2.33 6.60 5.57
CA GLY A 33 -1.77 5.33 5.11
C GLY A 33 -1.13 5.45 3.72
N GLY A 34 0.17 5.14 3.63
CA GLY A 34 0.98 5.35 2.43
C GLY A 34 0.40 4.70 1.18
N ALA A 35 0.09 3.40 1.24
CA ALA A 35 -0.48 2.68 0.10
C ALA A 35 -1.81 3.29 -0.37
N LEU A 36 -2.64 3.75 0.56
CA LEU A 36 -3.93 4.37 0.25
C LEU A 36 -3.75 5.72 -0.44
N SER A 37 -2.83 6.56 0.06
CA SER A 37 -2.49 7.86 -0.55
C SER A 37 -1.92 7.68 -1.97
N GLU A 38 -1.11 6.64 -2.18
CA GLU A 38 -0.61 6.28 -3.52
C GLU A 38 -1.75 5.88 -4.46
N TRP A 39 -2.74 5.11 -3.99
CA TRP A 39 -3.92 4.75 -4.79
C TRP A 39 -4.78 5.97 -5.12
N VAL A 40 -4.98 6.89 -4.16
CA VAL A 40 -5.69 8.16 -4.43
C VAL A 40 -4.99 8.92 -5.55
N SER A 41 -3.66 9.05 -5.50
CA SER A 41 -2.86 9.71 -6.56
C SER A 41 -2.94 8.96 -7.89
N ALA A 42 -2.78 7.64 -7.88
CA ALA A 42 -2.85 6.79 -9.08
C ALA A 42 -4.22 6.89 -9.78
N LEU A 43 -5.29 7.02 -9.01
CA LEU A 43 -6.65 7.22 -9.52
C LEU A 43 -6.90 8.66 -10.03
N GLY A 44 -5.95 9.57 -9.84
CA GLY A 44 -6.06 10.97 -10.29
C GLY A 44 -6.66 11.91 -9.24
N GLY A 45 -6.76 11.47 -8.00
CA GLY A 45 -7.29 12.26 -6.88
C GLY A 45 -6.24 13.11 -6.16
N GLU A 46 -4.99 13.15 -6.61
CA GLU A 46 -3.90 13.84 -5.92
C GLU A 46 -4.21 15.33 -5.66
N ALA A 47 -4.78 16.04 -6.62
CA ALA A 47 -5.14 17.44 -6.48
C ALA A 47 -6.23 17.70 -5.40
N LYS A 48 -6.94 16.65 -4.96
CA LYS A 48 -7.94 16.73 -3.88
C LYS A 48 -7.31 16.54 -2.49
N LEU A 49 -6.09 16.00 -2.41
CA LEU A 49 -5.40 15.79 -1.13
C LEU A 49 -4.99 17.13 -0.51
N VAL A 50 -5.48 17.39 0.70
CA VAL A 50 -5.14 18.58 1.48
C VAL A 50 -4.26 18.27 2.68
N GLY A 51 -4.03 16.99 2.98
CA GLY A 51 -3.12 16.51 4.01
C GLY A 51 -2.98 15.00 3.98
N VAL A 52 -1.81 14.53 4.41
CA VAL A 52 -1.44 13.12 4.42
C VAL A 52 -0.71 12.74 5.71
N ASP A 53 -0.67 11.46 6.04
CA ASP A 53 0.11 10.97 7.16
C ASP A 53 1.60 10.82 6.82
N THR A 54 2.44 10.60 7.83
CA THR A 54 3.90 10.48 7.66
C THR A 54 4.36 9.29 6.84
N THR A 55 3.50 8.30 6.59
CA THR A 55 3.83 7.13 5.74
C THR A 55 3.56 7.36 4.25
N SER A 56 2.89 8.46 3.91
CA SER A 56 2.54 8.86 2.54
C SER A 56 3.72 9.57 1.86
N GLN A 57 4.75 8.80 1.52
CA GLN A 57 5.99 9.31 0.94
C GLN A 57 6.03 9.28 -0.59
N HIS A 58 5.06 8.63 -1.21
CA HIS A 58 4.96 8.45 -2.66
C HIS A 58 3.55 8.78 -3.19
N PRO A 59 3.48 9.38 -4.40
CA PRO A 59 4.59 9.99 -5.13
C PRO A 59 5.27 11.11 -4.33
N GLU A 60 6.45 11.54 -4.76
CA GLU A 60 7.28 12.55 -4.06
C GLU A 60 6.51 13.85 -3.77
N SER A 61 5.58 14.22 -4.65
CA SER A 61 4.70 15.38 -4.51
C SER A 61 3.90 15.40 -3.21
N LEU A 62 3.56 14.23 -2.64
CA LEU A 62 2.79 14.15 -1.39
C LEU A 62 3.57 14.68 -0.18
N LYS A 63 4.90 14.67 -0.23
CA LYS A 63 5.74 15.22 0.85
C LYS A 63 5.59 16.74 1.03
N ALA A 64 5.08 17.43 0.02
CA ALA A 64 4.81 18.86 0.10
C ALA A 64 3.47 19.19 0.80
N LEU A 65 2.61 18.19 1.02
CA LEU A 65 1.34 18.38 1.69
C LEU A 65 1.49 18.47 3.21
N PRO A 66 0.58 19.17 3.90
CA PRO A 66 0.52 19.20 5.36
C PRO A 66 0.46 17.78 5.95
N SER A 67 1.32 17.50 6.92
CA SER A 67 1.32 16.23 7.64
C SER A 67 0.30 16.25 8.77
N ILE A 68 -0.50 15.18 8.87
CA ILE A 68 -1.43 14.92 9.99
C ILE A 68 -0.84 14.02 11.07
N GLY A 69 0.47 13.75 11.02
CA GLY A 69 1.16 12.85 11.94
C GLY A 69 1.16 11.39 11.45
N TYR A 70 1.50 10.47 12.33
CA TYR A 70 1.51 9.03 12.02
C TYR A 70 0.09 8.45 12.09
N GLN A 71 -0.29 7.61 11.12
CA GLN A 71 -1.65 7.07 10.99
C GLN A 71 -2.24 6.46 12.27
N ARG A 72 -1.41 5.87 13.15
CA ARG A 72 -1.87 5.28 14.43
C ARG A 72 -1.85 6.27 15.61
N SER A 73 -1.39 7.51 15.38
CA SER A 73 -1.26 8.55 16.38
C SER A 73 -1.67 9.91 15.80
N LEU A 74 -2.89 9.96 15.28
CA LEU A 74 -3.46 11.15 14.65
C LEU A 74 -3.94 12.19 15.70
N SER A 75 -4.09 13.43 15.25
CA SER A 75 -4.70 14.52 16.01
C SER A 75 -5.96 15.00 15.31
N ALA A 76 -7.08 15.07 16.04
CA ALA A 76 -8.33 15.60 15.50
C ALA A 76 -8.18 17.07 15.08
N GLU A 77 -7.47 17.89 15.88
CA GLU A 77 -7.17 19.28 15.57
C GLU A 77 -6.39 19.41 14.26
N GLY A 78 -5.31 18.60 14.10
CA GLY A 78 -4.51 18.59 12.87
C GLY A 78 -5.33 18.26 11.64
N ILE A 79 -6.21 17.25 11.72
CA ILE A 79 -7.10 16.87 10.62
C ILE A 79 -8.13 17.98 10.34
N LEU A 80 -8.86 18.44 11.36
CA LEU A 80 -9.94 19.40 11.18
C LEU A 80 -9.48 20.80 10.76
N SER A 81 -8.25 21.19 11.10
CA SER A 81 -7.65 22.45 10.64
C SER A 81 -7.56 22.53 9.11
N LEU A 82 -7.44 21.37 8.45
CA LEU A 82 -7.39 21.26 6.98
C LEU A 82 -8.79 21.35 6.34
N ARG A 83 -9.86 21.39 7.13
CA ARG A 83 -11.25 21.43 6.68
C ARG A 83 -11.56 20.39 5.59
N PRO A 84 -11.32 19.08 5.85
CA PRO A 84 -11.58 18.05 4.87
C PRO A 84 -13.10 17.77 4.77
N ASP A 85 -13.51 17.32 3.58
CA ASP A 85 -14.82 16.71 3.36
C ASP A 85 -14.78 15.23 3.77
N ILE A 86 -13.62 14.58 3.54
CA ILE A 86 -13.42 13.15 3.79
C ILE A 86 -12.03 12.87 4.39
N LEU A 87 -12.02 11.96 5.36
CA LEU A 87 -10.84 11.29 5.88
C LEU A 87 -10.87 9.83 5.42
N VAL A 88 -9.88 9.40 4.68
CA VAL A 88 -9.69 8.00 4.29
C VAL A 88 -8.50 7.40 5.04
N GLY A 89 -8.62 6.16 5.46
CA GLY A 89 -7.56 5.45 6.16
C GLY A 89 -7.86 3.97 6.28
N THR A 90 -6.92 3.20 6.83
CA THR A 90 -7.18 1.79 7.14
C THR A 90 -7.78 1.62 8.54
N GLU A 91 -8.23 0.40 8.87
CA GLU A 91 -8.67 0.03 10.22
C GLU A 91 -7.59 0.24 11.29
N GLU A 92 -6.33 0.39 10.88
CA GLU A 92 -5.22 0.71 11.78
C GLU A 92 -5.15 2.20 12.16
N MET A 93 -5.94 3.05 11.50
CA MET A 93 -5.97 4.49 11.75
C MET A 93 -6.53 4.80 13.13
N GLY A 94 -5.86 5.66 13.86
CA GLY A 94 -6.27 5.97 15.22
C GLY A 94 -5.52 7.11 15.91
N PRO A 95 -5.77 7.29 17.19
CA PRO A 95 -6.58 6.46 18.10
C PRO A 95 -8.12 6.62 17.88
N PRO A 96 -8.94 5.63 18.29
CA PRO A 96 -10.38 5.65 18.06
C PRO A 96 -11.12 6.93 18.52
N PRO A 97 -10.76 7.57 19.66
CA PRO A 97 -11.39 8.83 20.06
C PRO A 97 -11.21 9.95 19.05
N VAL A 98 -10.05 10.02 18.37
CA VAL A 98 -9.77 11.02 17.32
C VAL A 98 -10.71 10.79 16.13
N ILE A 99 -10.87 9.54 15.69
CA ILE A 99 -11.77 9.20 14.60
C ILE A 99 -13.21 9.58 14.94
N SER A 100 -13.64 9.34 16.20
CA SER A 100 -14.96 9.72 16.66
C SER A 100 -15.17 11.25 16.67
N GLN A 101 -14.15 12.03 17.05
CA GLN A 101 -14.20 13.50 17.01
C GLN A 101 -14.32 14.01 15.57
N VAL A 102 -13.55 13.45 14.63
CA VAL A 102 -13.60 13.80 13.20
C VAL A 102 -15.00 13.53 12.63
N LYS A 103 -15.58 12.36 12.92
CA LYS A 103 -16.97 12.02 12.54
C LYS A 103 -17.99 12.99 13.14
N SER A 104 -17.81 13.37 14.40
CA SER A 104 -18.71 14.33 15.09
C SER A 104 -18.67 15.73 14.48
N ALA A 105 -17.55 16.09 13.86
CA ALA A 105 -17.40 17.32 13.08
C ALA A 105 -18.00 17.22 11.65
N LYS A 106 -18.75 16.14 11.35
CA LYS A 106 -19.43 15.87 10.07
C LYS A 106 -18.47 15.63 8.89
N VAL A 107 -17.23 15.30 9.15
CA VAL A 107 -16.30 14.81 8.11
C VAL A 107 -16.67 13.36 7.81
N GLN A 108 -16.81 13.03 6.54
CA GLN A 108 -16.98 11.64 6.10
C GLN A 108 -15.71 10.84 6.47
N VAL A 109 -15.85 9.66 7.03
CA VAL A 109 -14.70 8.81 7.37
C VAL A 109 -14.89 7.44 6.73
N GLU A 110 -13.97 7.10 5.82
CA GLU A 110 -13.95 5.82 5.12
C GLU A 110 -12.78 4.96 5.61
N LEU A 111 -13.11 3.74 5.99
CA LEU A 111 -12.14 2.76 6.47
C LEU A 111 -11.94 1.67 5.44
N PHE A 112 -10.69 1.45 5.08
CA PHE A 112 -10.25 0.43 4.14
C PHE A 112 -9.52 -0.67 4.89
N SER A 113 -9.52 -1.90 4.35
CA SER A 113 -8.76 -2.98 4.96
C SER A 113 -7.29 -2.94 4.57
N ALA A 114 -6.40 -3.13 5.55
CA ALA A 114 -4.96 -3.24 5.34
C ALA A 114 -4.50 -4.68 5.06
N GLN A 115 -5.43 -5.64 4.89
CA GLN A 115 -5.08 -7.02 4.59
C GLN A 115 -4.32 -7.13 3.26
N ALA A 116 -3.21 -7.89 3.29
CA ALA A 116 -2.34 -8.07 2.12
C ALA A 116 -2.85 -9.22 1.23
N ASP A 117 -4.02 -9.06 0.63
CA ASP A 117 -4.59 -9.99 -0.34
C ASP A 117 -5.27 -9.27 -1.51
N LEU A 118 -5.36 -9.97 -2.66
CA LEU A 118 -5.85 -9.36 -3.91
C LEU A 118 -7.35 -9.06 -3.89
N SER A 119 -8.15 -9.84 -3.18
CA SER A 119 -9.59 -9.59 -3.07
C SER A 119 -9.85 -8.30 -2.29
N THR A 120 -9.10 -8.09 -1.22
CA THR A 120 -9.12 -6.84 -0.44
C THR A 120 -8.65 -5.65 -1.27
N LEU A 121 -7.55 -5.80 -2.01
CA LEU A 121 -7.07 -4.76 -2.93
C LEU A 121 -8.15 -4.35 -3.94
N GLU A 122 -8.77 -5.33 -4.61
CA GLU A 122 -9.82 -5.07 -5.60
C GLU A 122 -11.00 -4.29 -5.00
N LYS A 123 -11.48 -4.69 -3.82
CA LYS A 123 -12.55 -3.98 -3.10
C LYS A 123 -12.14 -2.55 -2.76
N ASN A 124 -10.94 -2.38 -2.22
CA ASN A 124 -10.42 -1.07 -1.80
C ASN A 124 -10.30 -0.11 -3.00
N VAL A 125 -9.65 -0.55 -4.09
CA VAL A 125 -9.43 0.30 -5.27
C VAL A 125 -10.75 0.61 -5.99
N THR A 126 -11.67 -0.36 -6.06
CA THR A 126 -13.00 -0.15 -6.62
C THR A 126 -13.78 0.89 -5.80
N HIS A 127 -13.76 0.79 -4.47
CA HIS A 127 -14.43 1.75 -3.59
C HIS A 127 -13.80 3.16 -3.67
N LEU A 128 -12.46 3.26 -3.69
CA LEU A 128 -11.77 4.53 -3.94
C LEU A 128 -12.15 5.14 -5.29
N GLY A 129 -12.25 4.31 -6.34
CA GLY A 129 -12.70 4.74 -7.66
C GLY A 129 -14.11 5.34 -7.63
N GLN A 130 -15.03 4.76 -6.86
CA GLN A 130 -16.38 5.30 -6.66
C GLN A 130 -16.35 6.65 -5.93
N LEU A 131 -15.60 6.76 -4.84
CA LEU A 131 -15.49 8.00 -4.06
C LEU A 131 -14.81 9.15 -4.85
N LEU A 132 -13.95 8.83 -5.80
CA LEU A 132 -13.26 9.79 -6.66
C LEU A 132 -14.01 10.10 -7.97
N GLY A 133 -15.03 9.31 -8.33
CA GLY A 133 -15.67 9.35 -9.65
C GLY A 133 -14.75 8.83 -10.77
N ALA A 134 -13.87 7.88 -10.46
CA ALA A 134 -12.80 7.36 -11.33
C ALA A 134 -12.92 5.83 -11.54
N GLN A 135 -14.15 5.30 -11.66
CA GLN A 135 -14.42 3.87 -11.72
C GLN A 135 -13.70 3.17 -12.87
N ASP A 136 -13.74 3.78 -14.08
CA ASP A 136 -13.10 3.20 -15.26
C ASP A 136 -11.58 3.13 -15.09
N LYS A 137 -10.98 4.16 -14.49
CA LYS A 137 -9.55 4.19 -14.19
C LYS A 137 -9.18 3.15 -13.13
N ALA A 138 -10.03 2.96 -12.13
CA ALA A 138 -9.83 1.93 -11.11
C ALA A 138 -9.83 0.53 -11.76
N ALA A 139 -10.77 0.24 -12.64
CA ALA A 139 -10.84 -1.04 -13.37
C ALA A 139 -9.59 -1.25 -14.24
N GLN A 140 -9.15 -0.24 -14.99
CA GLN A 140 -7.93 -0.31 -15.81
C GLN A 140 -6.67 -0.57 -14.97
N LEU A 141 -6.53 0.13 -13.84
CA LEU A 141 -5.37 -0.05 -12.95
C LEU A 141 -5.37 -1.43 -12.31
N LEU A 142 -6.52 -1.94 -11.87
CA LEU A 142 -6.64 -3.30 -11.32
C LEU A 142 -6.29 -4.37 -12.37
N GLN A 143 -6.76 -4.21 -13.60
CA GLN A 143 -6.42 -5.12 -14.71
C GLN A 143 -4.91 -5.12 -14.98
N SER A 144 -4.29 -3.94 -15.07
CA SER A 144 -2.85 -3.81 -15.28
C SER A 144 -2.06 -4.41 -14.11
N TYR A 145 -2.51 -4.19 -12.88
CA TYR A 145 -1.90 -4.75 -11.68
C TYR A 145 -1.91 -6.27 -11.71
N GLN A 146 -3.06 -6.88 -12.05
CA GLN A 146 -3.18 -8.33 -12.17
C GLN A 146 -2.27 -8.89 -13.26
N GLN A 147 -2.22 -8.27 -14.44
CA GLN A 147 -1.32 -8.67 -15.52
C GLN A 147 0.15 -8.65 -15.11
N GLN A 148 0.57 -7.63 -14.35
CA GLN A 148 1.93 -7.53 -13.83
C GLN A 148 2.24 -8.65 -12.82
N LEU A 149 1.28 -8.99 -11.96
CA LEU A 149 1.44 -10.11 -11.01
C LEU A 149 1.51 -11.46 -11.72
N ASP A 150 0.73 -11.67 -12.77
CA ASP A 150 0.74 -12.91 -13.55
C ASP A 150 2.06 -13.06 -14.31
N ALA A 151 2.56 -11.97 -14.91
CA ALA A 151 3.89 -11.96 -15.53
C ALA A 151 5.00 -12.24 -14.51
N GLN A 152 4.89 -11.69 -13.30
CA GLN A 152 5.83 -11.95 -12.21
C GLN A 152 5.79 -13.41 -11.76
N LYS A 153 4.59 -14.00 -11.63
CA LYS A 153 4.41 -15.42 -11.29
C LYS A 153 5.07 -16.34 -12.33
N THR A 154 4.90 -16.05 -13.62
CA THR A 154 5.53 -16.80 -14.72
C THR A 154 7.05 -16.72 -14.63
N ARG A 155 7.60 -15.51 -14.43
CA ARG A 155 9.05 -15.30 -14.26
C ARG A 155 9.63 -16.11 -13.10
N VAL A 156 8.97 -16.09 -11.94
CA VAL A 156 9.39 -16.87 -10.78
C VAL A 156 9.37 -18.36 -11.09
N ALA A 157 8.30 -18.86 -11.72
CA ALA A 157 8.19 -20.26 -12.10
C ALA A 157 9.34 -20.69 -13.05
N GLU A 158 9.65 -19.88 -14.05
CA GLU A 158 10.79 -20.10 -14.95
C GLU A 158 12.13 -20.12 -14.21
N ALA A 159 12.37 -19.14 -13.33
CA ALA A 159 13.60 -19.11 -12.53
C ALA A 159 13.76 -20.36 -11.66
N GLN A 160 12.65 -20.85 -11.08
CA GLN A 160 12.63 -22.03 -10.21
C GLN A 160 12.81 -23.35 -10.95
N THR A 161 12.75 -23.38 -12.28
CA THR A 161 13.17 -24.57 -13.06
C THR A 161 14.68 -24.79 -12.98
N HIS A 162 15.46 -23.75 -12.70
CA HIS A 162 16.92 -23.78 -12.70
C HIS A 162 17.56 -23.50 -11.35
N GLN A 163 16.82 -22.87 -10.42
CA GLN A 163 17.33 -22.45 -9.11
C GLN A 163 16.26 -22.73 -8.05
N LYS A 164 16.69 -23.23 -6.89
CA LYS A 164 15.78 -23.39 -5.75
C LYS A 164 15.35 -22.02 -5.19
N ALA A 165 14.14 -21.97 -4.64
CA ALA A 165 13.69 -20.82 -3.88
C ALA A 165 14.67 -20.55 -2.71
N PRO A 166 15.27 -19.35 -2.62
CA PRO A 166 16.18 -19.04 -1.54
C PRO A 166 15.43 -18.89 -0.21
N GLY A 167 16.11 -19.26 0.88
CA GLY A 167 15.67 -18.94 2.23
C GLY A 167 15.90 -17.45 2.51
N VAL A 168 14.83 -16.72 2.80
CA VAL A 168 14.85 -15.26 2.96
C VAL A 168 14.40 -14.86 4.35
N LEU A 169 15.04 -13.84 4.92
CA LEU A 169 14.52 -13.09 6.07
C LEU A 169 14.28 -11.64 5.67
N LEU A 170 13.18 -11.06 6.18
CA LEU A 170 12.93 -9.64 6.09
C LEU A 170 12.93 -9.03 7.49
N LEU A 171 13.79 -8.03 7.68
CA LEU A 171 13.93 -7.27 8.90
C LEU A 171 13.35 -5.87 8.72
N VAL A 172 12.50 -5.45 9.66
CA VAL A 172 11.95 -4.09 9.69
C VAL A 172 12.59 -3.33 10.84
N GLY A 173 13.41 -2.34 10.50
CA GLY A 173 13.98 -1.39 11.46
C GLY A 173 12.95 -0.33 11.86
N HIS A 174 13.11 0.19 13.09
CA HIS A 174 12.36 1.35 13.57
C HIS A 174 13.22 2.15 14.53
N ALA A 175 13.08 3.47 14.49
CA ALA A 175 13.91 4.39 15.26
C ALA A 175 13.95 4.03 16.75
N GLY A 176 15.16 3.73 17.26
CA GLY A 176 15.42 3.46 18.68
C GLY A 176 14.99 2.07 19.18
N GLY A 177 14.60 1.15 18.31
CA GLY A 177 14.21 -0.21 18.68
C GLY A 177 15.01 -1.30 17.97
N LYS A 178 15.00 -2.51 18.54
CA LYS A 178 15.55 -3.68 17.84
C LYS A 178 14.69 -3.98 16.61
N PRO A 179 15.30 -4.31 15.46
CA PRO A 179 14.52 -4.68 14.27
C PRO A 179 13.63 -5.89 14.55
N LEU A 180 12.52 -5.95 13.82
CA LEU A 180 11.55 -7.04 13.91
C LEU A 180 11.71 -7.95 12.70
N ILE A 181 11.59 -9.26 12.89
CA ILE A 181 11.45 -10.21 11.78
C ILE A 181 9.99 -10.22 11.32
N ALA A 182 9.79 -10.09 10.01
CA ALA A 182 8.50 -10.25 9.38
C ALA A 182 8.16 -11.73 9.20
N GLY A 183 7.17 -12.21 9.93
CA GLY A 183 6.64 -13.57 9.85
C GLY A 183 5.42 -13.66 8.93
N LYS A 184 4.73 -14.80 9.02
CA LYS A 184 3.50 -15.09 8.25
C LYS A 184 2.42 -14.04 8.45
N ASP A 185 1.52 -13.94 7.50
CA ASP A 185 0.35 -13.04 7.53
C ASP A 185 0.73 -11.54 7.60
N THR A 186 1.90 -11.17 7.04
CA THR A 186 2.35 -9.79 6.87
C THR A 186 2.47 -9.42 5.40
N ALA A 187 2.40 -8.12 5.09
CA ALA A 187 2.69 -7.62 3.74
C ALA A 187 4.11 -8.03 3.26
N ALA A 188 5.07 -8.08 4.18
CA ALA A 188 6.41 -8.56 3.91
C ALA A 188 6.42 -10.04 3.49
N ASP A 189 5.74 -10.92 4.20
CA ASP A 189 5.62 -12.33 3.86
C ASP A 189 4.98 -12.52 2.48
N TRP A 190 3.91 -11.79 2.22
CA TRP A 190 3.24 -11.77 0.92
C TRP A 190 4.21 -11.39 -0.22
N LEU A 191 5.03 -10.35 -0.01
CA LEU A 191 6.06 -9.91 -0.97
C LEU A 191 7.12 -10.97 -1.19
N LEU A 192 7.69 -11.53 -0.12
CA LEU A 192 8.74 -12.54 -0.20
C LEU A 192 8.31 -13.77 -0.98
N GLN A 193 7.12 -14.29 -0.67
CA GLN A 193 6.57 -15.48 -1.32
C GLN A 193 6.30 -15.23 -2.82
N ARG A 194 5.72 -14.08 -3.17
CA ARG A 194 5.43 -13.74 -4.57
C ARG A 194 6.67 -13.39 -5.38
N ALA A 195 7.72 -12.90 -4.73
CA ALA A 195 9.03 -12.76 -5.37
C ALA A 195 9.75 -14.09 -5.55
N GLY A 196 9.19 -15.19 -5.04
CA GLY A 196 9.72 -16.55 -5.17
C GLY A 196 10.67 -16.96 -4.05
N GLY A 197 10.77 -16.20 -2.96
CA GLY A 197 11.55 -16.56 -1.78
C GLY A 197 10.76 -17.43 -0.80
N HIS A 198 11.48 -18.18 0.02
CA HIS A 198 10.93 -18.91 1.16
C HIS A 198 11.19 -18.11 2.43
N ASN A 199 10.13 -17.58 3.05
CA ASN A 199 10.27 -16.88 4.33
C ASN A 199 10.67 -17.86 5.42
N LEU A 200 11.85 -17.69 6.02
CA LEU A 200 12.36 -18.53 7.08
C LEU A 200 11.68 -18.29 8.44
N ALA A 201 10.98 -17.16 8.58
CA ALA A 201 10.23 -16.84 9.80
C ALA A 201 8.91 -17.64 9.85
N THR A 202 8.77 -18.49 10.86
CA THR A 202 7.61 -19.40 10.99
C THR A 202 6.47 -18.84 11.86
N HIS A 203 6.72 -17.77 12.63
CA HIS A 203 5.73 -17.10 13.47
C HIS A 203 4.79 -16.21 12.63
N THR A 204 3.66 -15.81 13.19
CA THR A 204 2.74 -14.84 12.62
C THR A 204 3.07 -13.42 13.09
N GLY A 205 2.95 -12.45 12.20
CA GLY A 205 3.15 -11.02 12.47
C GLY A 205 4.63 -10.63 12.57
N TYR A 206 4.88 -9.45 13.09
CA TYR A 206 6.23 -8.91 13.31
C TYR A 206 6.67 -9.20 14.74
N LYS A 207 7.82 -9.85 14.92
CA LYS A 207 8.35 -10.18 16.25
C LYS A 207 9.82 -9.82 16.38
N PRO A 208 10.25 -9.37 17.59
CA PRO A 208 11.67 -9.25 17.92
C PRO A 208 12.31 -10.63 17.88
N PHE A 209 13.59 -10.66 17.64
CA PHE A 209 14.40 -11.90 17.59
C PHE A 209 15.62 -11.80 18.49
N SER A 210 16.18 -12.96 18.83
CA SER A 210 17.50 -13.04 19.47
C SER A 210 18.60 -13.20 18.43
N GLN A 211 19.83 -12.89 18.82
CA GLN A 211 21.02 -13.09 17.96
C GLN A 211 21.20 -14.58 17.62
N GLU A 212 20.89 -15.48 18.56
CA GLU A 212 20.94 -16.93 18.37
C GLU A 212 19.95 -17.38 17.30
N SER A 213 18.69 -16.89 17.36
CA SER A 213 17.68 -17.20 16.36
C SER A 213 18.09 -16.75 14.95
N LEU A 214 18.73 -15.57 14.82
CA LEU A 214 19.25 -15.11 13.54
C LEU A 214 20.37 -16.00 13.00
N ALA A 215 21.28 -16.44 13.87
CA ALA A 215 22.37 -17.33 13.50
C ALA A 215 21.84 -18.69 13.02
N GLU A 216 20.82 -19.23 13.70
CA GLU A 216 20.18 -20.51 13.34
C GLU A 216 19.46 -20.44 12.00
N LEU A 217 18.68 -19.38 11.75
CA LEU A 217 17.94 -19.18 10.51
C LEU A 217 18.86 -19.03 9.29
N ASN A 218 20.06 -18.44 9.47
CA ASN A 218 21.13 -18.32 8.49
C ASN A 218 20.65 -18.12 7.04
N PRO A 219 20.00 -16.98 6.73
CA PRO A 219 19.33 -16.74 5.44
C PRO A 219 20.32 -16.73 4.26
N GLU A 220 19.81 -17.14 3.09
CA GLU A 220 20.51 -17.00 1.80
C GLU A 220 20.36 -15.60 1.21
N VAL A 221 19.27 -14.94 1.58
CA VAL A 221 18.99 -13.54 1.22
C VAL A 221 18.48 -12.83 2.45
N LEU A 222 18.99 -11.65 2.69
CA LEU A 222 18.51 -10.73 3.72
C LEU A 222 17.87 -9.52 3.04
N VAL A 223 16.61 -9.27 3.36
CA VAL A 223 15.91 -8.05 2.97
C VAL A 223 15.73 -7.21 4.23
N PHE A 224 15.97 -5.93 4.15
CA PHE A 224 15.73 -5.02 5.27
C PHE A 224 14.95 -3.79 4.82
N ALA A 225 14.11 -3.28 5.71
CA ALA A 225 13.34 -2.06 5.51
C ALA A 225 13.52 -1.18 6.75
N ASP A 226 14.10 0.00 6.61
CA ASP A 226 14.30 0.93 7.70
C ASP A 226 13.51 2.23 7.44
N ARG A 227 12.87 2.75 8.49
CA ARG A 227 12.05 3.97 8.39
C ARG A 227 12.82 5.27 8.66
N ALA A 228 14.00 5.16 9.22
CA ALA A 228 14.79 6.30 9.64
C ALA A 228 16.00 6.55 8.72
N LEU A 229 16.55 5.48 8.17
CA LEU A 229 17.76 5.50 7.34
C LEU A 229 17.50 4.82 6.00
N THR A 230 18.27 5.19 4.98
CA THR A 230 18.22 4.59 3.65
C THR A 230 19.63 4.30 3.13
N GLY A 231 19.72 3.39 2.15
CA GLY A 231 20.96 3.06 1.46
C GLY A 231 22.03 2.47 2.36
N ASP A 232 23.27 2.84 2.09
CA ASP A 232 24.43 2.33 2.82
C ASP A 232 24.41 2.67 4.32
N ALA A 233 23.81 3.80 4.70
CA ALA A 233 23.64 4.19 6.09
C ALA A 233 22.71 3.24 6.85
N ALA A 234 21.58 2.87 6.25
CA ALA A 234 20.64 1.90 6.83
C ALA A 234 21.28 0.51 6.94
N LYS A 235 21.97 0.07 5.89
CA LYS A 235 22.70 -1.20 5.90
C LYS A 235 23.79 -1.23 6.98
N ALA A 236 24.60 -0.18 7.07
CA ALA A 236 25.66 -0.09 8.09
C ALA A 236 25.08 -0.10 9.51
N ALA A 237 23.97 0.61 9.77
CA ALA A 237 23.31 0.61 11.05
C ALA A 237 22.77 -0.79 11.41
N LEU A 238 22.11 -1.47 10.46
CA LEU A 238 21.61 -2.83 10.65
C LEU A 238 22.70 -3.81 11.10
N PHE A 239 23.85 -3.81 10.44
CA PHE A 239 24.98 -4.70 10.76
C PHE A 239 25.68 -4.30 12.06
N LYS A 240 25.83 -3.01 12.32
CA LYS A 240 26.37 -2.50 13.59
C LYS A 240 25.54 -2.95 14.79
N GLU A 241 24.23 -2.88 14.68
CA GLU A 241 23.30 -3.28 15.75
C GLU A 241 23.15 -4.80 15.87
N ASN A 242 23.40 -5.54 14.77
CA ASN A 242 23.24 -6.98 14.68
C ASN A 242 24.47 -7.65 14.07
N PRO A 243 25.64 -7.69 14.78
CA PRO A 243 26.89 -8.20 14.22
C PRO A 243 26.83 -9.67 13.77
N ILE A 244 25.90 -10.46 14.33
CA ILE A 244 25.70 -11.85 13.93
C ILE A 244 25.31 -11.98 12.45
N LEU A 245 24.70 -10.96 11.86
CA LEU A 245 24.32 -10.96 10.44
C LEU A 245 25.51 -11.05 9.50
N ASP A 246 26.70 -10.54 9.91
CA ASP A 246 27.96 -10.65 9.15
C ASP A 246 28.37 -12.11 8.89
N THR A 247 27.96 -13.01 9.77
CA THR A 247 28.26 -14.44 9.64
C THR A 247 27.29 -15.19 8.71
N SER A 248 26.18 -14.58 8.33
CA SER A 248 25.13 -15.19 7.53
C SER A 248 25.59 -15.50 6.09
N ARG A 249 24.95 -16.49 5.46
CA ARG A 249 25.16 -16.78 4.03
C ARG A 249 24.84 -15.56 3.16
N ALA A 250 23.79 -14.83 3.52
CA ALA A 250 23.37 -13.61 2.81
C ALA A 250 24.48 -12.55 2.79
N ALA A 251 25.06 -12.23 3.96
CA ALA A 251 26.14 -11.23 4.06
C ALA A 251 27.39 -11.65 3.29
N LYS A 252 27.84 -12.91 3.48
CA LYS A 252 29.01 -13.46 2.79
C LYS A 252 28.88 -13.48 1.27
N ALA A 253 27.66 -13.65 0.75
CA ALA A 253 27.35 -13.65 -0.67
C ALA A 253 26.97 -12.26 -1.22
N GLY A 254 26.98 -11.20 -0.39
CA GLY A 254 26.56 -9.86 -0.79
C GLY A 254 25.06 -9.73 -1.10
N ARG A 255 24.23 -10.70 -0.66
CA ARG A 255 22.81 -10.78 -0.96
C ARG A 255 21.98 -10.11 0.15
N VAL A 256 22.23 -8.83 0.35
CA VAL A 256 21.56 -7.98 1.33
C VAL A 256 20.93 -6.80 0.60
N PHE A 257 19.60 -6.73 0.62
CA PHE A 257 18.80 -5.80 -0.19
C PHE A 257 17.90 -4.92 0.68
N GLU A 258 17.85 -3.65 0.34
CA GLU A 258 16.92 -2.71 0.94
C GLU A 258 15.55 -2.78 0.27
N LEU A 259 14.50 -2.73 1.07
CA LEU A 259 13.11 -2.57 0.64
C LEU A 259 12.56 -1.25 1.19
N ASP A 260 11.88 -0.48 0.37
CA ASP A 260 11.18 0.71 0.81
C ASP A 260 10.13 0.33 1.89
N PRO A 261 10.27 0.82 3.13
CA PRO A 261 9.38 0.47 4.23
C PRO A 261 7.93 0.90 4.01
N THR A 262 7.67 1.88 3.14
CA THR A 262 6.31 2.34 2.82
C THR A 262 5.49 1.29 2.09
N LEU A 263 6.14 0.34 1.41
CA LEU A 263 5.48 -0.82 0.77
C LEU A 263 4.84 -1.80 1.77
N LEU A 264 5.19 -1.67 3.05
CA LEU A 264 4.72 -2.56 4.12
C LEU A 264 3.59 -1.94 4.96
N VAL A 265 3.05 -0.79 4.55
CA VAL A 265 2.10 -0.01 5.36
C VAL A 265 0.82 0.29 4.57
N GLY A 266 -0.33 -0.05 5.15
CA GLY A 266 -1.63 0.32 4.59
C GLY A 266 -2.16 -0.60 3.50
N GLY A 267 -1.70 -1.85 3.46
CA GLY A 267 -2.14 -2.85 2.48
C GLY A 267 -1.31 -2.86 1.20
N LEU A 268 -1.86 -3.43 0.13
CA LEU A 268 -1.19 -3.57 -1.15
C LEU A 268 -1.25 -2.26 -1.97
N GLY A 269 -0.13 -1.56 -2.08
CA GLY A 269 -0.02 -0.32 -2.85
C GLY A 269 0.25 -0.53 -4.35
N PRO A 270 0.11 0.52 -5.17
CA PRO A 270 0.27 0.43 -6.63
C PRO A 270 1.72 0.12 -7.07
N ARG A 271 2.72 0.38 -6.24
CA ARG A 271 4.15 0.13 -6.55
C ARG A 271 4.59 -1.32 -6.32
N LEU A 272 3.75 -2.16 -5.69
CA LEU A 272 4.13 -3.54 -5.34
C LEU A 272 4.56 -4.41 -6.52
N PRO A 273 3.93 -4.37 -7.71
CA PRO A 273 4.40 -5.18 -8.84
C PRO A 273 5.85 -4.86 -9.25
N ALA A 274 6.26 -3.59 -9.21
CA ALA A 274 7.63 -3.20 -9.49
C ALA A 274 8.60 -3.65 -8.39
N ALA A 275 8.19 -3.55 -7.12
CA ALA A 275 8.97 -4.05 -6.00
C ALA A 275 9.16 -5.58 -6.05
N LEU A 276 8.11 -6.31 -6.42
CA LEU A 276 8.18 -7.77 -6.61
C LEU A 276 9.19 -8.14 -7.70
N LYS A 277 9.19 -7.39 -8.81
CA LYS A 277 10.18 -7.61 -9.87
C LYS A 277 11.60 -7.43 -9.34
N ALA A 278 11.88 -6.34 -8.65
CA ALA A 278 13.19 -6.04 -8.09
C ALA A 278 13.65 -7.11 -7.08
N LEU A 279 12.76 -7.54 -6.19
CA LEU A 279 13.05 -8.61 -5.25
C LEU A 279 13.33 -9.94 -5.96
N SER A 280 12.51 -10.31 -6.95
CA SER A 280 12.71 -11.54 -7.72
C SER A 280 14.05 -11.54 -8.46
N ASP A 281 14.41 -10.41 -9.08
CA ASP A 281 15.71 -10.27 -9.75
C ASP A 281 16.88 -10.44 -8.73
N SER A 282 16.70 -10.01 -7.48
CA SER A 282 17.69 -10.23 -6.41
C SER A 282 17.72 -11.67 -5.89
N PHE A 283 16.58 -12.37 -5.93
CA PHE A 283 16.48 -13.78 -5.51
C PHE A 283 17.03 -14.74 -6.56
N TYR A 284 16.91 -14.39 -7.83
CA TYR A 284 17.34 -15.19 -8.97
C TYR A 284 18.26 -14.38 -9.91
N PRO A 285 19.49 -14.06 -9.46
CA PRO A 285 20.40 -13.31 -10.29
C PRO A 285 20.73 -14.09 -11.57
N ALA A 286 20.80 -13.39 -12.71
CA ALA A 286 21.18 -14.00 -13.98
C ALA A 286 22.57 -14.67 -13.85
N LYS A 287 22.68 -15.91 -14.33
CA LYS A 287 23.99 -16.59 -14.38
C LYS A 287 24.90 -15.83 -15.35
N GLY A 288 25.81 -15.03 -14.84
CA GLY A 288 26.80 -14.34 -15.68
C GLY A 288 27.24 -12.95 -15.23
N GLY A 289 26.81 -12.46 -14.10
CA GLY A 289 27.28 -11.19 -13.53
C GLY A 289 28.23 -11.43 -12.35
N GLN A 290 29.40 -12.03 -12.60
CA GLN A 290 30.57 -11.95 -11.72
C GLN A 290 31.60 -11.07 -12.40
#